data_925fa62c4e5b56a6a6864dd93c7b4eaf
#
_entry.id   925fa62c4e5b56a6a6864dd93c7b4eaf
#
_cell.length_a   1.000
_cell.length_b   1.000
_cell.length_c   1.000
_cell.angle_alpha   90.00
_cell.angle_beta   90.00
_cell.angle_gamma   90.00
#
_symmetry.space_group_name_H-M   'P 1'
#
loop_
_entity.id
_entity.type
_entity.pdbx_description
1 polymer ?
#
loop_
_entity_poly.entity_id
_entity_poly.type
_entity_poly.pdbx_seq_one_letter_code
_entity_poly.pdbx_strand_id
1 'polypeptide(L)'
;MLAWAGGDLHAFESLYARHRKRLFGFLLRQLRDNALAEEIFQDVWQRVISARAGWQPDAAFSTWLFRIAHNRLNDHWRAARHRPAAPADADLRLAALEDGHTPEAELSEFEQRRRIQRAMEDLPPEQREVLQLRLEQELSLEEIGQITGVGRETVKSRLRYAMDKLRAGLNA
;
A
#
# COMPACT_ATOMS: atom_id res chain seq x y z
N MET A 1 15.95 -9.19 9.82
CA MET A 1 15.93 -7.90 10.58
C MET A 1 16.99 -7.87 11.69
N LEU A 2 17.02 -8.84 12.63
CA LEU A 2 18.03 -8.87 13.72
C LEU A 2 19.47 -8.83 13.18
N ALA A 3 19.80 -9.64 12.17
CA ALA A 3 21.12 -9.62 11.54
C ALA A 3 21.47 -8.23 10.96
N TRP A 4 20.52 -7.60 10.28
CA TRP A 4 20.73 -6.23 9.75
C TRP A 4 20.85 -5.19 10.87
N ALA A 5 20.06 -5.28 11.93
CA ALA A 5 20.22 -4.43 13.12
C ALA A 5 21.65 -4.55 13.70
N GLY A 6 22.24 -5.73 13.64
CA GLY A 6 23.64 -6.01 14.02
C GLY A 6 24.69 -5.56 12.99
N GLY A 7 24.29 -5.01 11.82
CA GLY A 7 25.22 -4.48 10.82
C GLY A 7 25.42 -5.33 9.56
N ASP A 8 24.71 -6.45 9.42
CA ASP A 8 24.80 -7.31 8.23
C ASP A 8 24.10 -6.68 7.02
N LEU A 9 24.89 -6.23 6.03
CA LEU A 9 24.40 -5.60 4.80
C LEU A 9 23.64 -6.59 3.89
N HIS A 10 24.03 -7.86 3.84
CA HIS A 10 23.31 -8.87 3.04
C HIS A 10 21.92 -9.15 3.59
N ALA A 11 21.76 -9.05 4.91
CA ALA A 11 20.43 -9.13 5.53
C ALA A 11 19.55 -7.97 5.10
N PHE A 12 20.09 -6.75 4.92
CA PHE A 12 19.35 -5.62 4.37
C PHE A 12 18.96 -5.83 2.92
N GLU A 13 19.88 -6.28 2.07
CA GLU A 13 19.59 -6.58 0.66
C GLU A 13 18.45 -7.58 0.52
N SER A 14 18.44 -8.62 1.36
CA SER A 14 17.38 -9.63 1.40
C SER A 14 16.03 -9.04 1.83
N LEU A 15 16.01 -8.17 2.83
CA LEU A 15 14.80 -7.45 3.27
C LEU A 15 14.28 -6.52 2.17
N TYR A 16 15.17 -5.74 1.58
CA TYR A 16 14.83 -4.82 0.50
C TYR A 16 14.25 -5.58 -0.71
N ALA A 17 14.94 -6.62 -1.18
CA ALA A 17 14.48 -7.42 -2.33
C ALA A 17 13.08 -8.04 -2.09
N ARG A 18 12.82 -8.51 -0.86
CA ARG A 18 11.53 -9.12 -0.47
C ARG A 18 10.38 -8.13 -0.42
N HIS A 19 10.63 -6.91 0.05
CA HIS A 19 9.56 -5.96 0.37
C HIS A 19 9.40 -4.82 -0.64
N ARG A 20 10.42 -4.52 -1.48
CA ARG A 20 10.41 -3.35 -2.37
C ARG A 20 9.20 -3.29 -3.32
N LYS A 21 8.86 -4.41 -3.97
CA LYS A 21 7.73 -4.47 -4.93
C LYS A 21 6.39 -4.26 -4.23
N ARG A 22 6.20 -4.90 -3.07
CA ARG A 22 4.97 -4.79 -2.28
C ARG A 22 4.78 -3.38 -1.74
N LEU A 23 5.85 -2.78 -1.19
CA LEU A 23 5.82 -1.41 -0.68
C LEU A 23 5.53 -0.40 -1.80
N PHE A 24 6.25 -0.50 -2.92
CA PHE A 24 6.05 0.41 -4.05
C PHE A 24 4.63 0.32 -4.62
N GLY A 25 4.13 -0.89 -4.83
CA GLY A 25 2.76 -1.12 -5.29
C GLY A 25 1.70 -0.55 -4.33
N PHE A 26 1.91 -0.68 -3.02
CA PHE A 26 1.05 -0.08 -2.01
C PHE A 26 1.04 1.46 -2.13
N LEU A 27 2.22 2.10 -2.16
CA LEU A 27 2.34 3.54 -2.27
C LEU A 27 1.74 4.08 -3.57
N LEU A 28 2.01 3.43 -4.70
CA LEU A 28 1.48 3.83 -6.01
C LEU A 28 -0.06 3.82 -6.02
N ARG A 29 -0.70 2.80 -5.44
CA ARG A 29 -2.15 2.73 -5.35
C ARG A 29 -2.77 3.75 -4.40
N GLN A 30 -2.04 4.16 -3.36
CA GLN A 30 -2.48 5.22 -2.46
C GLN A 30 -2.37 6.61 -3.10
N LEU A 31 -1.26 6.88 -3.78
CA LEU A 31 -0.90 8.22 -4.28
C LEU A 31 -1.40 8.48 -5.71
N ARG A 32 -1.49 7.44 -6.55
CA ARG A 32 -1.84 7.53 -7.98
C ARG A 32 -0.92 8.45 -8.80
N ASP A 33 0.27 8.66 -8.31
CA ASP A 33 1.32 9.47 -8.91
C ASP A 33 2.62 8.70 -8.77
N ASN A 34 3.24 8.35 -9.91
CA ASN A 34 4.45 7.53 -9.93
C ASN A 34 5.65 8.27 -9.34
N ALA A 35 5.80 9.54 -9.68
CA ALA A 35 6.94 10.35 -9.20
C ALA A 35 6.86 10.54 -7.68
N LEU A 36 5.66 10.83 -7.17
CA LEU A 36 5.42 10.97 -5.73
C LEU A 36 5.55 9.62 -5.00
N ALA A 37 5.11 8.51 -5.62
CA ALA A 37 5.29 7.18 -5.06
C ALA A 37 6.77 6.81 -4.94
N GLU A 38 7.60 7.17 -5.94
CA GLU A 38 9.04 7.00 -5.89
C GLU A 38 9.69 7.84 -4.78
N GLU A 39 9.32 9.11 -4.68
CA GLU A 39 9.83 10.01 -3.63
C GLU A 39 9.54 9.44 -2.23
N ILE A 40 8.28 9.09 -1.96
CA ILE A 40 7.88 8.54 -0.67
C ILE A 40 8.49 7.16 -0.43
N PHE A 41 8.64 6.34 -1.45
CA PHE A 41 9.32 5.04 -1.36
C PHE A 41 10.77 5.19 -0.90
N GLN A 42 11.51 6.12 -1.50
CA GLN A 42 12.89 6.41 -1.11
C GLN A 42 12.97 6.93 0.33
N ASP A 43 12.08 7.85 0.71
CA ASP A 43 12.05 8.38 2.07
C ASP A 43 11.70 7.31 3.13
N VAL A 44 10.78 6.40 2.83
CA VAL A 44 10.47 5.25 3.70
C VAL A 44 11.71 4.40 3.93
N TRP A 45 12.47 4.04 2.87
CA TRP A 45 13.68 3.24 3.02
C TRP A 45 14.79 3.99 3.74
N GLN A 46 14.95 5.30 3.54
CA GLN A 46 15.88 6.12 4.30
C GLN A 46 15.55 6.11 5.79
N ARG A 47 14.27 6.22 6.15
CA ARG A 47 13.81 6.12 7.55
C ARG A 47 14.05 4.73 8.13
N VAL A 48 13.81 3.67 7.36
CA VAL A 48 14.14 2.29 7.74
C VAL A 48 15.61 2.16 8.07
N ILE A 49 16.50 2.69 7.23
CA ILE A 49 17.96 2.66 7.43
C ILE A 49 18.36 3.46 8.68
N SER A 50 17.83 4.66 8.83
CA SER A 50 18.14 5.55 9.95
C SER A 50 17.66 4.99 11.30
N ALA A 51 16.51 4.32 11.32
CA ALA A 51 15.94 3.74 12.54
C ALA A 51 16.52 2.36 12.91
N ARG A 52 17.51 1.86 12.16
CA ARG A 52 18.13 0.53 12.34
C ARG A 52 18.55 0.26 13.78
N ALA A 53 19.29 1.19 14.37
CA ALA A 53 19.88 1.02 15.70
C ALA A 53 18.85 1.01 16.84
N GLY A 54 17.70 1.63 16.62
CA GLY A 54 16.60 1.69 17.60
C GLY A 54 15.49 0.67 17.37
N TRP A 55 15.63 -0.19 16.35
CA TRP A 55 14.60 -1.19 16.06
C TRP A 55 14.57 -2.27 17.16
N GLN A 56 13.36 -2.57 17.62
CA GLN A 56 13.10 -3.67 18.56
C GLN A 56 12.15 -4.69 17.94
N PRO A 57 12.27 -5.97 18.27
CA PRO A 57 11.47 -7.05 17.69
C PRO A 57 10.08 -7.17 18.36
N ASP A 58 9.38 -6.05 18.50
CA ASP A 58 8.02 -5.96 19.06
C ASP A 58 6.93 -6.28 18.02
N ALA A 59 7.28 -6.23 16.74
CA ALA A 59 6.39 -6.55 15.62
C ALA A 59 7.17 -7.18 14.45
N ALA A 60 6.45 -7.81 13.50
CA ALA A 60 7.04 -8.25 12.25
C ALA A 60 7.63 -7.07 11.47
N PHE A 61 8.72 -7.31 10.72
CA PHE A 61 9.34 -6.26 9.91
C PHE A 61 8.35 -5.63 8.91
N SER A 62 7.46 -6.42 8.31
CA SER A 62 6.41 -5.93 7.44
C SER A 62 5.49 -4.92 8.14
N THR A 63 5.02 -5.24 9.33
CA THR A 63 4.17 -4.34 10.14
C THR A 63 4.89 -3.03 10.43
N TRP A 64 6.15 -3.09 10.83
CA TRP A 64 6.97 -1.91 11.10
C TRP A 64 7.23 -1.08 9.84
N LEU A 65 7.56 -1.72 8.71
CA LEU A 65 7.77 -1.07 7.41
C LEU A 65 6.52 -0.33 6.94
N PHE A 66 5.36 -1.00 6.96
CA PHE A 66 4.10 -0.38 6.53
C PHE A 66 3.61 0.70 7.50
N ARG A 67 3.97 0.64 8.79
CA ARG A 67 3.73 1.74 9.73
C ARG A 67 4.53 3.00 9.37
N ILE A 68 5.78 2.84 8.94
CA ILE A 68 6.59 3.98 8.43
C ILE A 68 5.94 4.55 7.17
N ALA A 69 5.51 3.69 6.24
CA ALA A 69 4.85 4.11 5.00
C ALA A 69 3.53 4.85 5.28
N HIS A 70 2.67 4.32 6.16
CA HIS A 70 1.44 4.95 6.60
C HIS A 70 1.68 6.35 7.18
N ASN A 71 2.65 6.49 8.08
CA ASN A 71 2.98 7.77 8.67
C ASN A 71 3.43 8.78 7.61
N ARG A 72 4.24 8.36 6.63
CA ARG A 72 4.66 9.23 5.53
C ARG A 72 3.51 9.66 4.63
N LEU A 73 2.60 8.74 4.31
CA LEU A 73 1.37 9.08 3.56
C LEU A 73 0.52 10.10 4.32
N ASN A 74 0.33 9.92 5.62
CA ASN A 74 -0.41 10.85 6.45
C ASN A 74 0.23 12.23 6.51
N ASP A 75 1.56 12.30 6.63
CA ASP A 75 2.31 13.57 6.58
C ASP A 75 2.11 14.26 5.23
N HIS A 76 2.18 13.50 4.12
CA HIS A 76 1.92 14.01 2.78
C HIS A 76 0.50 14.56 2.65
N TRP A 77 -0.53 13.79 3.04
CA TRP A 77 -1.92 14.25 2.97
C TRP A 77 -2.20 15.46 3.87
N ARG A 78 -1.56 15.53 5.02
CA ARG A 78 -1.66 16.69 5.91
C ARG A 78 -1.06 17.93 5.26
N ALA A 79 0.13 17.81 4.65
CA ALA A 79 0.78 18.89 3.92
C ALA A 79 -0.03 19.32 2.68
N ALA A 80 -0.60 18.37 1.93
CA ALA A 80 -1.41 18.64 0.75
C ALA A 80 -2.71 19.42 1.06
N ARG A 81 -3.31 19.19 2.23
CA ARG A 81 -4.51 19.95 2.66
C ARG A 81 -4.23 21.45 2.84
N HIS A 82 -2.98 21.83 3.04
CA HIS A 82 -2.54 23.22 3.20
C HIS A 82 -1.99 23.83 1.90
N ARG A 83 -1.98 23.08 0.79
CA ARG A 83 -1.59 23.58 -0.54
C ARG A 83 -2.84 23.77 -1.42
N PRO A 84 -2.92 24.85 -2.25
CA PRO A 84 -3.95 24.96 -3.28
C PRO A 84 -3.84 23.78 -4.24
N ALA A 85 -4.99 23.20 -4.61
CA ALA A 85 -5.06 22.02 -5.47
C ALA A 85 -4.39 22.29 -6.83
N ALA A 86 -3.34 21.54 -7.15
CA ALA A 86 -2.86 21.37 -8.52
C ALA A 86 -3.70 20.28 -9.19
N PRO A 87 -4.04 20.39 -10.49
CA PRO A 87 -4.79 19.36 -11.20
C PRO A 87 -3.98 18.06 -11.22
N ALA A 88 -4.60 16.95 -10.81
CA ALA A 88 -4.02 15.64 -10.89
C ALA A 88 -4.21 15.09 -12.31
N ASP A 89 -3.21 15.26 -13.17
CA ASP A 89 -3.05 14.46 -14.39
C ASP A 89 -2.32 13.16 -14.00
N ALA A 90 -3.08 12.14 -13.68
CA ALA A 90 -2.53 10.84 -13.33
C ALA A 90 -2.86 9.83 -14.43
N ASP A 91 -1.96 9.71 -15.39
CA ASP A 91 -1.95 8.59 -16.35
C ASP A 91 -1.34 7.35 -15.65
N LEU A 92 -2.19 6.60 -14.94
CA LEU A 92 -1.81 5.37 -14.28
C LEU A 92 -1.74 4.22 -15.29
N ARG A 93 -0.59 4.07 -15.95
CA ARG A 93 -0.28 2.82 -16.66
C ARG A 93 0.19 1.78 -15.63
N LEU A 94 -0.75 0.99 -15.10
CA LEU A 94 -0.38 -0.28 -14.48
C LEU A 94 0.19 -1.18 -15.58
N ALA A 95 1.48 -1.57 -15.42
CA ALA A 95 2.08 -2.59 -16.27
C ALA A 95 1.26 -3.89 -16.12
N ALA A 96 0.55 -4.26 -17.18
CA ALA A 96 -0.12 -5.54 -17.28
C ALA A 96 0.96 -6.64 -17.33
N LEU A 97 0.85 -7.61 -16.43
CA LEU A 97 1.58 -8.86 -16.56
C LEU A 97 0.92 -9.65 -17.68
N GLU A 98 1.66 -9.88 -18.76
CA GLU A 98 1.22 -10.71 -19.88
C GLU A 98 1.19 -12.17 -19.45
N ASP A 99 0.00 -12.75 -19.41
CA ASP A 99 -0.21 -14.20 -19.39
C ASP A 99 -1.13 -14.56 -20.56
N GLY A 100 -0.68 -15.54 -21.36
CA GLY A 100 -1.29 -15.93 -22.64
C GLY A 100 -2.68 -16.55 -22.48
N HIS A 101 -3.70 -15.79 -22.85
CA HIS A 101 -5.10 -16.22 -22.90
C HIS A 101 -5.74 -15.80 -24.23
N THR A 102 -6.87 -16.41 -24.59
CA THR A 102 -7.61 -16.12 -25.82
C THR A 102 -8.21 -14.71 -25.84
N PRO A 103 -8.35 -14.03 -26.99
CA PRO A 103 -8.76 -12.62 -27.09
C PRO A 103 -10.08 -12.26 -26.41
N GLU A 104 -11.07 -13.16 -26.42
CA GLU A 104 -12.38 -12.93 -25.80
C GLU A 104 -12.36 -13.08 -24.28
N ALA A 105 -11.57 -14.04 -23.76
CA ALA A 105 -11.34 -14.19 -22.33
C ALA A 105 -10.50 -13.04 -21.77
N GLU A 106 -9.50 -12.56 -22.51
CA GLU A 106 -8.68 -11.40 -22.18
C GLU A 106 -9.49 -10.11 -22.07
N LEU A 107 -10.44 -9.88 -23.00
CA LEU A 107 -11.30 -8.72 -22.97
C LEU A 107 -12.20 -8.71 -21.72
N SER A 108 -12.79 -9.87 -21.39
CA SER A 108 -13.64 -10.03 -20.21
C SER A 108 -12.85 -9.84 -18.91
N GLU A 109 -11.67 -10.45 -18.81
CA GLU A 109 -10.78 -10.26 -17.66
C GLU A 109 -10.26 -8.82 -17.53
N PHE A 110 -9.93 -8.19 -18.67
CA PHE A 110 -9.50 -6.81 -18.68
C PHE A 110 -10.61 -5.85 -18.20
N GLU A 111 -11.83 -6.05 -18.67
CA GLU A 111 -12.99 -5.28 -18.21
C GLU A 111 -13.26 -5.49 -16.73
N GLN A 112 -13.17 -6.73 -16.24
CA GLN A 112 -13.35 -7.05 -14.83
C GLN A 112 -12.23 -6.41 -13.97
N ARG A 113 -10.97 -6.49 -14.40
CA ARG A 113 -9.86 -5.80 -13.73
C ARG A 113 -10.07 -4.29 -13.68
N ARG A 114 -10.53 -3.67 -14.77
CA ARG A 114 -10.86 -2.24 -14.80
C ARG A 114 -12.00 -1.85 -13.86
N ARG A 115 -13.04 -2.69 -13.75
CA ARG A 115 -14.14 -2.48 -12.80
C ARG A 115 -13.65 -2.54 -11.36
N ILE A 116 -12.86 -3.56 -11.00
CA ILE A 116 -12.23 -3.66 -9.69
C ILE A 116 -11.38 -2.43 -9.39
N GLN A 117 -10.55 -2.03 -10.34
CA GLN A 117 -9.69 -0.86 -10.19
C GLN A 117 -10.49 0.41 -9.92
N ARG A 118 -11.53 0.69 -10.71
CA ARG A 118 -12.41 1.84 -10.49
C ARG A 118 -13.10 1.78 -9.12
N ALA A 119 -13.65 0.62 -8.76
CA ALA A 119 -14.29 0.45 -7.46
C ALA A 119 -13.32 0.67 -6.28
N MET A 120 -12.04 0.27 -6.43
CA MET A 120 -10.97 0.56 -5.48
C MET A 120 -10.66 2.06 -5.43
N GLU A 121 -10.70 2.73 -6.57
CA GLU A 121 -10.44 4.16 -6.69
C GLU A 121 -11.50 5.00 -5.98
N ASP A 122 -12.73 4.56 -6.00
CA ASP A 122 -13.87 5.21 -5.35
C ASP A 122 -13.92 5.00 -3.82
N LEU A 123 -13.06 4.15 -3.27
CA LEU A 123 -12.98 3.97 -1.83
C LEU A 123 -12.38 5.19 -1.14
N PRO A 124 -12.91 5.60 0.03
CA PRO A 124 -12.22 6.52 0.91
C PRO A 124 -10.80 6.02 1.24
N PRO A 125 -9.80 6.93 1.40
CA PRO A 125 -8.40 6.55 1.61
C PRO A 125 -8.22 5.52 2.74
N GLU A 126 -8.88 5.71 3.88
CA GLU A 126 -8.76 4.80 5.02
C GLU A 126 -9.35 3.41 4.77
N GLN A 127 -10.39 3.30 3.92
CA GLN A 127 -10.98 2.02 3.53
C GLN A 127 -10.10 1.31 2.51
N ARG A 128 -9.56 2.05 1.54
CA ARG A 128 -8.62 1.55 0.54
C ARG A 128 -7.36 1.01 1.20
N GLU A 129 -6.80 1.75 2.15
CA GLU A 129 -5.60 1.37 2.85
C GLU A 129 -5.76 0.05 3.63
N VAL A 130 -6.79 -0.07 4.48
CA VAL A 130 -7.00 -1.31 5.24
C VAL A 130 -7.28 -2.50 4.33
N LEU A 131 -7.95 -2.28 3.20
CA LEU A 131 -8.20 -3.33 2.22
C LEU A 131 -6.91 -3.83 1.57
N GLN A 132 -6.03 -2.92 1.15
CA GLN A 132 -4.74 -3.27 0.57
C GLN A 132 -3.82 -3.97 1.58
N LEU A 133 -3.74 -3.47 2.81
CA LEU A 133 -2.97 -4.12 3.87
C LEU A 133 -3.49 -5.54 4.16
N ARG A 134 -4.80 -5.74 4.09
CA ARG A 134 -5.40 -7.05 4.32
C ARG A 134 -5.21 -8.03 3.17
N LEU A 135 -5.51 -7.62 1.93
CA LEU A 135 -5.55 -8.51 0.76
C LEU A 135 -4.19 -8.69 0.09
N GLU A 136 -3.37 -7.64 0.03
CA GLU A 136 -2.11 -7.68 -0.70
C GLU A 136 -0.91 -7.96 0.20
N GLN A 137 -0.99 -7.53 1.46
CA GLN A 137 0.08 -7.75 2.44
C GLN A 137 -0.23 -8.89 3.40
N GLU A 138 -1.43 -9.46 3.35
CA GLU A 138 -1.89 -10.60 4.16
C GLU A 138 -1.82 -10.34 5.67
N LEU A 139 -1.87 -9.07 6.08
CA LEU A 139 -1.75 -8.68 7.48
C LEU A 139 -3.03 -8.99 8.27
N SER A 140 -2.86 -9.35 9.54
CA SER A 140 -3.97 -9.52 10.48
C SER A 140 -4.65 -8.19 10.81
N LEU A 141 -5.86 -8.25 11.38
CA LEU A 141 -6.57 -7.02 11.81
C LEU A 141 -5.81 -6.27 12.90
N GLU A 142 -5.11 -7.00 13.75
CA GLU A 142 -4.26 -6.48 14.81
C GLU A 142 -3.06 -5.72 14.26
N GLU A 143 -2.34 -6.30 13.29
CA GLU A 143 -1.22 -5.65 12.61
C GLU A 143 -1.65 -4.41 11.84
N ILE A 144 -2.79 -4.47 11.14
CA ILE A 144 -3.38 -3.30 10.45
C ILE A 144 -3.73 -2.21 11.47
N GLY A 145 -4.27 -2.58 12.63
CA GLY A 145 -4.54 -1.66 13.73
C GLY A 145 -3.27 -0.98 14.24
N GLN A 146 -2.16 -1.73 14.39
CA GLN A 146 -0.85 -1.20 14.77
C GLN A 146 -0.26 -0.24 13.72
N ILE A 147 -0.49 -0.53 12.44
CA ILE A 147 -0.04 0.31 11.33
C ILE A 147 -0.84 1.62 11.29
N THR A 148 -2.15 1.53 11.32
CA THR A 148 -3.06 2.66 11.08
C THR A 148 -3.42 3.45 12.35
N GLY A 149 -3.00 2.96 13.53
CA GLY A 149 -3.26 3.61 14.81
C GLY A 149 -4.72 3.56 15.26
N VAL A 150 -5.53 2.62 14.73
CA VAL A 150 -6.94 2.45 15.10
C VAL A 150 -7.20 1.07 15.71
N GLY A 151 -8.27 0.97 16.49
CA GLY A 151 -8.66 -0.30 17.10
C GLY A 151 -9.13 -1.35 16.08
N ARG A 152 -9.02 -2.64 16.45
CA ARG A 152 -9.41 -3.81 15.64
C ARG A 152 -10.84 -3.71 15.08
N GLU A 153 -11.81 -3.25 15.88
CA GLU A 153 -13.20 -3.10 15.42
C GLU A 153 -13.36 -2.00 14.36
N THR A 154 -12.56 -0.94 14.42
CA THR A 154 -12.50 0.10 13.39
C THR A 154 -11.93 -0.47 12.08
N VAL A 155 -10.84 -1.24 12.15
CA VAL A 155 -10.27 -1.95 10.98
C VAL A 155 -11.32 -2.86 10.35
N LYS A 156 -12.01 -3.69 11.15
CA LYS A 156 -13.07 -4.59 10.72
C LYS A 156 -14.23 -3.86 10.03
N SER A 157 -14.66 -2.73 10.59
CA SER A 157 -15.72 -1.90 10.01
C SER A 157 -15.29 -1.29 8.67
N ARG A 158 -14.08 -0.73 8.60
CA ARG A 158 -13.52 -0.19 7.35
C ARG A 158 -13.42 -1.26 6.25
N LEU A 159 -12.96 -2.47 6.59
CA LEU A 159 -12.89 -3.59 5.65
C LEU A 159 -14.29 -4.00 5.16
N ARG A 160 -15.27 -4.10 6.06
CA ARG A 160 -16.65 -4.44 5.69
C ARG A 160 -17.20 -3.44 4.68
N TYR A 161 -17.11 -2.12 4.97
CA TYR A 161 -17.57 -1.08 4.06
C TYR A 161 -16.83 -1.08 2.72
N ALA A 162 -15.52 -1.31 2.74
CA ALA A 162 -14.73 -1.44 1.52
C ALA A 162 -15.20 -2.62 0.66
N MET A 163 -15.39 -3.78 1.26
CA MET A 163 -15.85 -5.00 0.56
C MET A 163 -17.27 -4.84 0.01
N ASP A 164 -18.19 -4.22 0.76
CA ASP A 164 -19.55 -3.98 0.31
C ASP A 164 -19.57 -3.03 -0.90
N LYS A 165 -18.75 -1.98 -0.87
CA LYS A 165 -18.62 -1.03 -1.99
C LYS A 165 -18.00 -1.68 -3.22
N LEU A 166 -16.96 -2.54 -3.05
CA LEU A 166 -16.39 -3.32 -4.16
C LEU A 166 -17.42 -4.26 -4.79
N ARG A 167 -18.21 -4.98 -3.98
CA ARG A 167 -19.27 -5.86 -4.49
C ARG A 167 -20.32 -5.08 -5.29
N ALA A 168 -20.73 -3.92 -4.79
CA ALA A 168 -21.67 -3.05 -5.50
C ALA A 168 -21.11 -2.59 -6.84
N GLY A 169 -19.85 -2.17 -6.90
CA GLY A 169 -19.18 -1.73 -8.13
C GLY A 169 -18.90 -2.84 -9.14
N LEU A 170 -18.82 -4.10 -8.69
CA LEU A 170 -18.67 -5.27 -9.58
C LEU A 170 -20.00 -5.73 -10.20
N ASN A 171 -21.11 -5.45 -9.54
CA ASN A 171 -22.46 -5.84 -9.97
C ASN A 171 -23.18 -4.75 -10.78
N ALA A 172 -22.57 -3.58 -10.93
CA ALA A 172 -23.05 -2.47 -11.74
C ALA A 172 -22.44 -2.49 -13.15
#